data_35abc9c8acbc32ee9684f1b0d1267970
#
_entry.id   35abc9c8acbc32ee9684f1b0d1267970
#
_cell.length_a   1.000
_cell.length_b   1.000
_cell.length_c   1.000
_cell.angle_alpha   90.00
_cell.angle_beta   90.00
_cell.angle_gamma   90.00
#
_symmetry.space_group_name_H-M   'P 1'
#
loop_
_entity.id
_entity.type
_entity.pdbx_description
1 polymer ?
#
loop_
_entity_poly.entity_id
_entity_poly.type
_entity_poly.pdbx_seq_one_letter_code
_entity_poly.pdbx_strand_id
1 'polypeptide(L)'
;MIMNIEKFEEKHLDGVEKIEKTCFAHPWSREDLQNQIGLDTSHFLVATVDGNVAGYMGLQIFGGEGYVTNVAVLPEYRKQGIAESLIREQMKNKMSFITLEVRESNLPAISLYTKCGFKNVGIRPNFYSVPTENAIIMTINNEDI
;
A
#
# COMPACT_ATOMS: atom_id res chain seq x y z
N MET A 1 -5.95 20.77 8.70
CA MET A 1 -5.79 19.30 8.64
C MET A 1 -4.35 18.94 8.99
N ILE A 2 -4.16 18.08 9.99
CA ILE A 2 -2.84 17.62 10.38
C ILE A 2 -2.71 16.16 10.01
N MET A 3 -1.85 15.87 9.03
CA MET A 3 -1.56 14.50 8.59
C MET A 3 -0.21 14.06 9.14
N ASN A 4 -0.19 12.87 9.75
CA ASN A 4 1.05 12.24 10.20
C ASN A 4 1.17 10.87 9.56
N ILE A 5 2.40 10.45 9.29
CA ILE A 5 2.70 9.09 8.86
C ILE A 5 3.50 8.42 9.96
N GLU A 6 3.00 7.28 10.42
CA GLU A 6 3.55 6.56 11.57
C GLU A 6 3.76 5.10 11.21
N LYS A 7 4.71 4.46 11.89
CA LYS A 7 4.88 3.02 11.81
C LYS A 7 3.62 2.34 12.37
N PHE A 8 3.17 1.28 11.71
CA PHE A 8 2.01 0.51 12.17
C PHE A 8 2.27 -0.13 13.53
N GLU A 9 1.41 0.18 14.49
CA GLU A 9 1.48 -0.31 15.87
C GLU A 9 0.11 -0.78 16.33
N GLU A 10 0.05 -1.41 17.51
CA GLU A 10 -1.20 -1.92 18.10
C GLU A 10 -2.30 -0.86 18.16
N LYS A 11 -1.94 0.38 18.45
CA LYS A 11 -2.92 1.48 18.55
C LYS A 11 -3.64 1.76 17.23
N HIS A 12 -3.08 1.32 16.10
CA HIS A 12 -3.66 1.53 14.77
C HIS A 12 -4.54 0.38 14.31
N LEU A 13 -4.53 -0.75 15.03
CA LEU A 13 -5.11 -2.00 14.55
C LEU A 13 -6.60 -1.89 14.23
N ASP A 14 -7.39 -1.25 15.08
CA ASP A 14 -8.82 -1.05 14.81
C ASP A 14 -9.05 -0.25 13.55
N GLY A 15 -8.28 0.81 13.37
CA GLY A 15 -8.39 1.68 12.19
C GLY A 15 -7.99 0.98 10.89
N VAL A 16 -6.91 0.20 10.92
CA VAL A 16 -6.45 -0.53 9.74
C VAL A 16 -7.42 -1.68 9.40
N GLU A 17 -7.96 -2.36 10.40
CA GLU A 17 -8.98 -3.37 10.17
C GLU A 17 -10.22 -2.76 9.49
N LYS A 18 -10.63 -1.58 9.93
CA LYS A 18 -11.73 -0.85 9.30
C LYS A 18 -11.45 -0.53 7.83
N ILE A 19 -10.20 -0.08 7.53
CA ILE A 19 -9.80 0.20 6.15
C ILE A 19 -9.91 -1.05 5.29
N GLU A 20 -9.40 -2.20 5.77
CA GLU A 20 -9.45 -3.46 5.05
C GLU A 20 -10.89 -3.86 4.73
N LYS A 21 -11.77 -3.81 5.72
CA LYS A 21 -13.18 -4.17 5.53
C LYS A 21 -13.93 -3.21 4.62
N THR A 22 -13.55 -1.95 4.62
CA THR A 22 -14.20 -0.93 3.80
C THR A 22 -13.72 -0.97 2.35
N CYS A 23 -12.43 -1.21 2.13
CA CYS A 23 -11.79 -1.01 0.83
C CYS A 23 -11.60 -2.28 0.02
N PHE A 24 -11.61 -3.46 0.64
CA PHE A 24 -11.27 -4.71 -0.05
C PHE A 24 -12.37 -5.76 0.05
N ALA A 25 -12.60 -6.47 -1.06
CA ALA A 25 -13.56 -7.58 -1.10
C ALA A 25 -13.09 -8.77 -0.25
N HIS A 26 -11.76 -8.97 -0.16
CA HIS A 26 -11.14 -10.03 0.62
C HIS A 26 -10.19 -9.41 1.63
N PRO A 27 -10.73 -8.82 2.72
CA PRO A 27 -9.87 -8.11 3.68
C PRO A 27 -8.96 -9.06 4.44
N TRP A 28 -7.76 -8.56 4.81
CA TRP A 28 -6.91 -9.28 5.75
C TRP A 28 -7.62 -9.38 7.09
N SER A 29 -7.46 -10.50 7.78
CA SER A 29 -7.99 -10.67 9.12
C SER A 29 -7.22 -9.79 10.11
N ARG A 30 -7.86 -9.51 11.25
CA ARG A 30 -7.21 -8.82 12.36
C ARG A 30 -5.94 -9.53 12.80
N GLU A 31 -5.98 -10.87 12.85
CA GLU A 31 -4.83 -11.68 13.23
C GLU A 31 -3.67 -11.52 12.26
N ASP A 32 -3.96 -11.54 10.95
CA ASP A 32 -2.93 -11.35 9.92
C ASP A 32 -2.31 -9.97 10.00
N LEU A 33 -3.13 -8.94 10.23
CA LEU A 33 -2.64 -7.58 10.42
C LEU A 33 -1.76 -7.48 11.65
N GLN A 34 -2.20 -8.07 12.76
CA GLN A 34 -1.46 -8.04 14.02
C GLN A 34 -0.10 -8.73 13.88
N ASN A 35 -0.04 -9.80 13.10
CA ASN A 35 1.20 -10.54 12.86
C ASN A 35 2.25 -9.72 12.11
N GLN A 36 1.87 -8.65 11.44
CA GLN A 36 2.82 -7.77 10.76
C GLN A 36 3.54 -6.82 11.71
N ILE A 37 2.96 -6.60 12.89
CA ILE A 37 3.57 -5.71 13.89
C ILE A 37 4.79 -6.39 14.50
N GLY A 38 5.94 -5.74 14.38
CA GLY A 38 7.20 -6.26 14.95
C GLY A 38 7.95 -7.26 14.08
N LEU A 39 7.43 -7.62 12.88
CA LEU A 39 8.19 -8.45 11.94
C LEU A 39 9.26 -7.60 11.27
N ASP A 40 10.50 -8.10 11.22
CA ASP A 40 11.64 -7.38 10.64
C ASP A 40 11.43 -7.05 9.16
N THR A 41 10.74 -7.93 8.41
CA THR A 41 10.50 -7.74 6.99
C THR A 41 9.33 -6.82 6.69
N SER A 42 8.46 -6.57 7.67
CA SER A 42 7.25 -5.76 7.49
C SER A 42 7.53 -4.29 7.76
N HIS A 43 7.28 -3.47 6.74
CA HIS A 43 7.42 -2.01 6.79
C HIS A 43 6.06 -1.39 6.51
N PHE A 44 5.12 -1.59 7.43
CA PHE A 44 3.77 -1.07 7.30
C PHE A 44 3.71 0.33 7.90
N LEU A 45 3.10 1.25 7.15
CA LEU A 45 2.91 2.65 7.55
C LEU A 45 1.43 2.98 7.61
N VAL A 46 1.08 3.83 8.56
CA VAL A 46 -0.29 4.31 8.76
C VAL A 46 -0.30 5.82 8.63
N ALA A 47 -1.25 6.34 7.87
CA ALA A 47 -1.49 7.79 7.81
C ALA A 47 -2.66 8.13 8.72
N THR A 48 -2.46 9.11 9.59
CA THR A 48 -3.51 9.65 10.43
C THR A 48 -3.83 11.08 10.01
N VAL A 49 -5.09 11.45 10.12
CA VAL A 49 -5.56 12.82 9.88
C VAL A 49 -6.26 13.27 11.14
N ASP A 50 -5.72 14.31 11.77
CA ASP A 50 -6.22 14.82 13.05
C ASP A 50 -6.39 13.70 14.10
N GLY A 51 -5.42 12.77 14.10
CA GLY A 51 -5.39 11.66 15.03
C GLY A 51 -6.19 10.42 14.62
N ASN A 52 -6.96 10.49 13.54
CA ASN A 52 -7.77 9.36 13.06
C ASN A 52 -7.06 8.60 11.94
N VAL A 53 -7.09 7.27 11.99
CA VAL A 53 -6.51 6.44 10.94
C VAL A 53 -7.27 6.66 9.63
N ALA A 54 -6.57 7.15 8.61
CA ALA A 54 -7.16 7.53 7.34
C ALA A 54 -6.76 6.59 6.20
N GLY A 55 -5.57 6.03 6.25
CA GLY A 55 -5.04 5.15 5.22
C GLY A 55 -3.85 4.37 5.73
N TYR A 56 -3.41 3.38 4.94
CA TYR A 56 -2.21 2.64 5.29
C TYR A 56 -1.58 2.01 4.04
N MET A 57 -0.32 1.64 4.18
CA MET A 57 0.42 0.95 3.13
C MET A 57 1.26 -0.15 3.74
N GLY A 58 1.10 -1.36 3.22
CA GLY A 58 1.92 -2.50 3.58
C GLY A 58 3.06 -2.68 2.58
N LEU A 59 4.26 -2.89 3.10
CA LEU A 59 5.45 -3.18 2.30
C LEU A 59 6.25 -4.26 3.01
N GLN A 60 6.60 -5.32 2.26
CA GLN A 60 7.53 -6.35 2.72
C GLN A 60 8.88 -6.11 2.04
N ILE A 61 9.95 -6.16 2.80
CA ILE A 61 11.30 -6.03 2.24
C ILE A 61 12.08 -7.31 2.56
N PHE A 62 12.47 -8.03 1.50
CA PHE A 62 13.25 -9.27 1.59
C PHE A 62 14.51 -9.12 0.76
N GLY A 63 15.69 -9.26 1.37
CA GLY A 63 16.94 -9.18 0.65
C GLY A 63 17.11 -7.88 -0.14
N GLY A 64 16.58 -6.77 0.36
CA GLY A 64 16.64 -5.48 -0.33
C GLY A 64 15.59 -5.31 -1.43
N GLU A 65 14.64 -6.23 -1.58
CA GLU A 65 13.57 -6.16 -2.58
C GLU A 65 12.25 -5.82 -1.90
N GLY A 66 11.58 -4.78 -2.38
CA GLY A 66 10.34 -4.29 -1.80
C GLY A 66 9.10 -4.79 -2.53
N TYR A 67 8.16 -5.34 -1.79
CA TYR A 67 6.89 -5.87 -2.32
C TYR A 67 5.72 -5.20 -1.62
N VAL A 68 4.96 -4.40 -2.36
CA VAL A 68 3.78 -3.73 -1.83
C VAL A 68 2.67 -4.75 -1.67
N THR A 69 2.13 -4.86 -0.46
CA THR A 69 1.02 -5.79 -0.17
C THR A 69 -0.33 -5.09 -0.28
N ASN A 70 -0.44 -3.89 0.27
CA ASN A 70 -1.71 -3.15 0.34
C ASN A 70 -1.43 -1.65 0.30
N VAL A 71 -2.31 -0.92 -0.38
CA VAL A 71 -2.39 0.54 -0.27
C VAL A 71 -3.86 0.89 -0.26
N ALA A 72 -4.33 1.55 0.77
CA ALA A 72 -5.74 1.92 0.86
C ALA A 72 -5.93 3.18 1.70
N VAL A 73 -6.90 3.99 1.29
CA VAL A 73 -7.31 5.20 1.98
C VAL A 73 -8.83 5.15 2.11
N LEU A 74 -9.35 5.44 3.29
CA LEU A 74 -10.80 5.49 3.50
C LEU A 74 -11.44 6.52 2.54
N PRO A 75 -12.64 6.23 2.02
CA PRO A 75 -13.28 7.11 1.03
C PRO A 75 -13.34 8.59 1.43
N GLU A 76 -13.64 8.86 2.71
CA GLU A 76 -13.78 10.24 3.20
C GLU A 76 -12.46 11.03 3.23
N TYR A 77 -11.32 10.33 3.11
CA TYR A 77 -9.99 10.97 3.12
C TYR A 77 -9.30 10.95 1.75
N ARG A 78 -9.98 10.48 0.71
CA ARG A 78 -9.39 10.40 -0.65
C ARG A 78 -9.21 11.77 -1.27
N LYS A 79 -8.36 11.84 -2.31
CA LYS A 79 -8.04 13.05 -3.07
C LYS A 79 -7.35 14.13 -2.23
N GLN A 80 -6.64 13.72 -1.19
CA GLN A 80 -5.89 14.63 -0.30
C GLN A 80 -4.39 14.33 -0.29
N GLY A 81 -3.92 13.45 -1.21
CA GLY A 81 -2.50 13.12 -1.33
C GLY A 81 -1.99 12.12 -0.30
N ILE A 82 -2.86 11.43 0.43
CA ILE A 82 -2.46 10.52 1.50
C ILE A 82 -1.72 9.30 0.96
N ALA A 83 -2.26 8.65 -0.07
CA ALA A 83 -1.61 7.48 -0.68
C ALA A 83 -0.25 7.84 -1.25
N GLU A 84 -0.14 8.97 -1.93
CA GLU A 84 1.14 9.45 -2.46
C GLU A 84 2.15 9.68 -1.33
N SER A 85 1.72 10.28 -0.23
CA SER A 85 2.60 10.52 0.92
C SER A 85 3.11 9.22 1.53
N LEU A 86 2.24 8.20 1.63
CA LEU A 86 2.63 6.87 2.12
C LEU A 86 3.68 6.23 1.20
N ILE A 87 3.44 6.28 -0.11
CA ILE A 87 4.36 5.70 -1.10
C ILE A 87 5.73 6.40 -1.03
N ARG A 88 5.76 7.73 -0.99
CA ARG A 88 7.00 8.48 -0.94
C ARG A 88 7.77 8.26 0.36
N GLU A 89 7.07 8.06 1.46
CA GLU A 89 7.73 7.72 2.72
C GLU A 89 8.40 6.35 2.64
N GLN A 90 7.72 5.36 2.03
CA GLN A 90 8.31 4.02 1.83
C GLN A 90 9.54 4.06 0.93
N MET A 91 9.58 4.98 -0.03
CA MET A 91 10.74 5.12 -0.93
C MET A 91 12.01 5.55 -0.21
N LYS A 92 11.93 6.01 1.02
CA LYS A 92 13.11 6.34 1.83
C LYS A 92 13.85 5.11 2.32
N ASN A 93 13.24 3.93 2.27
CA ASN A 93 13.93 2.67 2.58
C ASN A 93 14.91 2.34 1.46
N LYS A 94 16.03 1.71 1.82
CA LYS A 94 17.00 1.26 0.83
C LYS A 94 16.55 -0.05 0.22
N MET A 95 16.30 -0.05 -1.10
CA MET A 95 15.82 -1.22 -1.84
C MET A 95 16.37 -1.18 -3.24
N SER A 96 16.58 -2.37 -3.83
CA SER A 96 16.96 -2.48 -5.24
C SER A 96 15.78 -2.13 -6.15
N PHE A 97 14.57 -2.47 -5.72
CA PHE A 97 13.33 -2.10 -6.41
C PHE A 97 12.15 -2.18 -5.46
N ILE A 98 11.04 -1.56 -5.87
CA ILE A 98 9.72 -1.76 -5.26
C ILE A 98 8.79 -2.23 -6.37
N THR A 99 8.04 -3.30 -6.15
CA THR A 99 7.10 -3.83 -7.13
C THR A 99 5.73 -4.06 -6.51
N LEU A 100 4.70 -4.01 -7.35
CA LEU A 100 3.31 -4.22 -6.93
C LEU A 100 2.49 -4.80 -8.07
N GLU A 101 1.34 -5.40 -7.71
CA GLU A 101 0.28 -5.74 -8.66
C GLU A 101 -0.90 -4.81 -8.43
N VAL A 102 -1.55 -4.39 -9.51
CA VAL A 102 -2.75 -3.55 -9.47
C VAL A 102 -3.74 -4.04 -10.52
N ARG A 103 -5.05 -4.00 -10.21
CA ARG A 103 -6.08 -4.37 -11.20
C ARG A 103 -5.95 -3.45 -12.41
N GLU A 104 -6.00 -4.03 -13.62
CA GLU A 104 -5.85 -3.22 -14.85
C GLU A 104 -6.97 -2.19 -15.00
N SER A 105 -8.13 -2.41 -14.38
CA SER A 105 -9.24 -1.45 -14.38
C SER A 105 -9.07 -0.32 -13.36
N ASN A 106 -8.13 -0.44 -12.43
CA ASN A 106 -7.94 0.55 -11.38
C ASN A 106 -7.09 1.72 -11.89
N LEU A 107 -7.68 2.53 -12.77
CA LEU A 107 -6.97 3.65 -13.41
C LEU A 107 -6.46 4.70 -12.41
N PRO A 108 -7.21 5.07 -11.37
CA PRO A 108 -6.68 6.02 -10.38
C PRO A 108 -5.41 5.54 -9.70
N ALA A 109 -5.35 4.26 -9.33
CA ALA A 109 -4.16 3.69 -8.70
C ALA A 109 -2.99 3.63 -9.67
N ILE A 110 -3.22 3.18 -10.91
CA ILE A 110 -2.19 3.15 -11.95
C ILE A 110 -1.62 4.55 -12.20
N SER A 111 -2.49 5.55 -12.27
CA SER A 111 -2.08 6.95 -12.42
C SER A 111 -1.20 7.41 -11.26
N LEU A 112 -1.59 7.08 -10.03
CA LEU A 112 -0.84 7.41 -8.84
C LEU A 112 0.55 6.79 -8.85
N TYR A 113 0.64 5.49 -9.13
CA TYR A 113 1.93 4.79 -9.17
C TYR A 113 2.82 5.33 -10.29
N THR A 114 2.25 5.62 -11.46
CA THR A 114 2.97 6.23 -12.57
C THR A 114 3.54 7.59 -12.16
N LYS A 115 2.75 8.41 -11.49
CA LYS A 115 3.18 9.70 -10.97
C LYS A 115 4.36 9.57 -10.01
N CYS A 116 4.37 8.51 -9.21
CA CYS A 116 5.46 8.25 -8.27
C CYS A 116 6.70 7.64 -8.92
N GLY A 117 6.66 7.34 -10.22
CA GLY A 117 7.80 6.82 -10.97
C GLY A 117 7.74 5.33 -11.29
N PHE A 118 6.70 4.63 -10.89
CA PHE A 118 6.52 3.22 -11.22
C PHE A 118 6.21 3.06 -12.71
N LYS A 119 6.70 1.97 -13.30
CA LYS A 119 6.48 1.64 -14.71
C LYS A 119 5.79 0.29 -14.83
N ASN A 120 4.90 0.16 -15.82
CA ASN A 120 4.30 -1.11 -16.17
C ASN A 120 5.38 -2.01 -16.78
N VAL A 121 5.63 -3.15 -16.14
CA VAL A 121 6.65 -4.11 -16.58
C VAL A 121 6.05 -5.46 -17.01
N GLY A 122 4.75 -5.62 -16.91
CA GLY A 122 4.11 -6.87 -17.31
C GLY A 122 2.67 -6.99 -16.85
N ILE A 123 2.08 -8.12 -17.22
CA ILE A 123 0.70 -8.47 -16.89
C ILE A 123 0.68 -9.89 -16.31
N ARG A 124 -0.08 -10.09 -15.23
CA ARG A 124 -0.41 -11.42 -14.72
C ARG A 124 -1.86 -11.72 -15.11
N PRO A 125 -2.11 -12.59 -16.10
CA PRO A 125 -3.47 -12.90 -16.52
C PRO A 125 -4.28 -13.56 -15.40
N ASN A 126 -5.52 -13.12 -15.23
CA ASN A 126 -6.49 -13.71 -14.28
C ASN A 126 -5.97 -13.78 -12.84
N PHE A 127 -5.13 -12.82 -12.44
CA PHE A 127 -4.52 -12.77 -11.11
C PHE A 127 -5.56 -12.54 -10.01
N TYR A 128 -6.54 -11.68 -10.27
CA TYR A 128 -7.60 -11.37 -9.33
C TYR A 128 -8.84 -12.23 -9.58
N SER A 129 -9.56 -12.50 -8.50
CA SER A 129 -10.89 -13.15 -8.55
C SER A 129 -11.93 -12.19 -7.99
N VAL A 130 -13.18 -12.39 -8.33
CA VAL A 130 -14.36 -11.66 -7.86
C VAL A 130 -14.21 -10.13 -7.97
N PRO A 131 -14.26 -9.57 -9.17
CA PRO A 131 -14.33 -10.25 -10.46
C PRO A 131 -12.95 -10.73 -10.94
N THR A 132 -12.93 -11.70 -11.85
CA THR A 132 -11.71 -12.15 -12.49
C THR A 132 -11.15 -11.02 -13.34
N GLU A 133 -9.87 -10.70 -13.14
CA GLU A 133 -9.24 -9.59 -13.82
C GLU A 133 -7.73 -9.77 -13.86
N ASN A 134 -7.09 -9.22 -14.91
CA ASN A 134 -5.64 -9.21 -14.99
C ASN A 134 -5.04 -8.22 -14.00
N ALA A 135 -3.82 -8.52 -13.53
CA ALA A 135 -3.02 -7.57 -12.79
C ALA A 135 -1.99 -6.93 -13.72
N ILE A 136 -1.80 -5.63 -13.57
CA ILE A 136 -0.64 -4.94 -14.13
C ILE A 136 0.46 -5.03 -13.06
N ILE A 137 1.67 -5.40 -13.46
CA ILE A 137 2.84 -5.40 -12.57
C ILE A 137 3.53 -4.06 -12.77
N MET A 138 3.68 -3.30 -11.70
CA MET A 138 4.37 -2.01 -11.74
C MET A 138 5.57 -2.02 -10.82
N THR A 139 6.68 -1.48 -11.30
CA THR A 139 7.96 -1.53 -10.58
C THR A 139 8.68 -0.20 -10.72
N ILE A 140 9.34 0.21 -9.64
CA ILE A 140 10.31 1.31 -9.67
C ILE A 140 11.66 0.77 -9.18
N ASN A 141 12.72 1.05 -9.94
CA ASN A 141 14.07 0.61 -9.61
C ASN A 141 14.81 1.63 -8.74
N ASN A 142 15.83 1.18 -8.05
CA ASN A 142 16.60 1.99 -7.10
C ASN A 142 17.07 3.34 -7.69
N GLU A 143 17.57 3.35 -8.91
CA GLU A 143 18.07 4.57 -9.55
C GLU A 143 16.98 5.61 -9.81
N ASP A 144 15.71 5.22 -9.74
CA ASP A 144 14.56 6.10 -9.98
C ASP A 144 13.82 6.48 -8.70
N ILE A 145 14.30 5.97 -7.56
CA ILE A 145 13.69 6.26 -6.25
C ILE A 145 14.17 7.61 -5.69
#